data_9a3c1a1b0cc9a1e9366a915119da84c5
#
_entry.id   9a3c1a1b0cc9a1e9366a915119da84c5
#
_cell.length_a   1.000
_cell.length_b   1.000
_cell.length_c   1.000
_cell.angle_alpha   90.00
_cell.angle_beta   90.00
_cell.angle_gamma   90.00
#
_symmetry.space_group_name_H-M   'P 1'
#
loop_
_entity.id
_entity.type
_entity.pdbx_description
1 polymer ?
#
loop_
_entity_poly.entity_id
_entity_poly.type
_entity_poly.pdbx_seq_one_letter_code
_entity_poly.pdbx_strand_id
1 'polypeptide(L)'
;MATDRAATGSGRRTGRAGLVERLPPVSFFGVSAVFHYLGPSLAVLLFAHVGVLGVAWLRIASAAVVFGCWRSPWRLWQRLDISQRRVLVGLGVVLAAMNSLFYLACDRLPLSTVGAIEFLGTVALATLGARTHRNALALALAVGGVFVLTDLRITGEPLGFVFAFGNCVLFMLYVILGHHIATTPIAPIQDAPRRDPMSGIDQLGASMLIAALAATPIGVAAAVPALTHPWWLAWGVGVGVCSSVIPYVTDQLAMARLPRATFALMLALLPAMATVIGLVVLGQVPGWRDLLGIALVVCGVALHHDGVPARDEQRRPG
;
A
#
# COMPACT_ATOMS: atom_id res chain seq x y z
N MET A 1 -44.51 37.83 -27.43
CA MET A 1 -45.13 36.55 -27.73
C MET A 1 -44.03 35.64 -28.31
N ALA A 2 -43.69 34.57 -27.67
CA ALA A 2 -42.75 33.47 -27.94
C ALA A 2 -41.81 33.26 -26.73
N THR A 3 -42.19 32.58 -25.70
CA THR A 3 -42.21 31.14 -25.29
C THR A 3 -40.88 30.43 -25.57
N ASP A 4 -40.05 30.29 -24.56
CA ASP A 4 -39.87 29.11 -23.66
C ASP A 4 -39.68 27.79 -24.42
N ARG A 5 -38.40 27.30 -24.42
CA ARG A 5 -37.99 25.88 -24.55
C ARG A 5 -36.47 25.72 -24.37
N ALA A 6 -36.02 25.53 -23.14
CA ALA A 6 -34.75 24.87 -22.89
C ALA A 6 -34.70 24.37 -21.43
N ALA A 7 -35.38 23.28 -21.18
CA ALA A 7 -35.17 22.50 -19.96
C ALA A 7 -35.47 21.04 -20.30
N THR A 8 -34.45 20.23 -20.54
CA THR A 8 -34.43 18.78 -20.28
C THR A 8 -33.09 18.21 -20.77
N GLY A 9 -32.21 17.90 -19.84
CA GLY A 9 -30.94 17.24 -20.16
C GLY A 9 -29.97 17.04 -19.02
N SER A 10 -30.42 17.07 -17.74
CA SER A 10 -29.48 16.90 -16.60
C SER A 10 -29.85 15.74 -15.65
N GLY A 11 -30.38 14.68 -16.16
CA GLY A 11 -31.00 13.64 -15.34
C GLY A 11 -30.41 12.24 -15.45
N ARG A 12 -29.07 12.02 -15.52
CA ARG A 12 -28.54 10.64 -15.45
C ARG A 12 -27.10 10.45 -14.97
N ARG A 13 -26.45 11.42 -14.38
CA ARG A 13 -25.10 11.25 -13.76
C ARG A 13 -25.07 11.20 -12.23
N THR A 14 -26.20 11.33 -11.56
CA THR A 14 -26.28 11.49 -10.11
C THR A 14 -26.36 10.19 -9.29
N GLY A 15 -26.52 9.02 -9.91
CA GLY A 15 -26.77 7.78 -9.18
C GLY A 15 -25.54 7.11 -8.52
N ARG A 16 -24.34 7.21 -9.12
CA ARG A 16 -23.13 6.53 -8.61
C ARG A 16 -22.22 7.39 -7.74
N ALA A 17 -22.14 8.68 -8.00
CA ALA A 17 -21.41 9.62 -7.14
C ALA A 17 -22.03 9.72 -5.75
N GLY A 18 -23.37 9.72 -5.65
CA GLY A 18 -24.08 9.88 -4.39
C GLY A 18 -23.95 8.70 -3.40
N LEU A 19 -23.65 7.48 -3.86
CA LEU A 19 -23.48 6.32 -2.95
C LEU A 19 -22.10 6.36 -2.27
N VAL A 20 -21.07 6.67 -3.03
CA VAL A 20 -19.69 6.80 -2.50
C VAL A 20 -19.59 7.97 -1.51
N GLU A 21 -20.31 9.06 -1.76
CA GLU A 21 -20.36 10.23 -0.85
C GLU A 21 -21.04 9.95 0.48
N ARG A 22 -21.97 8.99 0.52
CA ARG A 22 -22.75 8.63 1.72
C ARG A 22 -22.04 7.64 2.64
N LEU A 23 -21.03 6.93 2.16
CA LEU A 23 -20.31 5.96 2.98
C LEU A 23 -19.40 6.67 4.00
N PRO A 24 -19.40 6.22 5.28
CA PRO A 24 -18.47 6.74 6.27
C PRO A 24 -17.02 6.55 5.79
N PRO A 25 -16.14 7.56 5.94
CA PRO A 25 -14.74 7.44 5.51
C PRO A 25 -14.00 6.24 6.11
N VAL A 26 -14.38 5.85 7.33
CA VAL A 26 -13.83 4.68 8.05
C VAL A 26 -14.09 3.36 7.30
N SER A 27 -15.20 3.24 6.57
CA SER A 27 -15.50 2.03 5.81
C SER A 27 -14.54 1.80 4.65
N PHE A 28 -14.02 2.86 4.01
CA PHE A 28 -12.99 2.73 2.96
C PHE A 28 -11.70 2.17 3.54
N PHE A 29 -11.31 2.64 4.73
CA PHE A 29 -10.15 2.08 5.42
C PHE A 29 -10.39 0.62 5.83
N GLY A 30 -11.57 0.28 6.36
CA GLY A 30 -11.91 -1.10 6.73
C GLY A 30 -11.80 -2.05 5.53
N VAL A 31 -12.29 -1.64 4.36
CA VAL A 31 -12.12 -2.40 3.12
C VAL A 31 -10.63 -2.51 2.76
N SER A 32 -9.89 -1.40 2.79
CA SER A 32 -8.46 -1.43 2.52
C SER A 32 -7.73 -2.39 3.45
N ALA A 33 -7.93 -2.31 4.75
CA ALA A 33 -7.27 -3.13 5.75
C ALA A 33 -7.50 -4.64 5.54
N VAL A 34 -8.74 -5.03 5.21
CA VAL A 34 -9.07 -6.43 4.90
C VAL A 34 -8.35 -6.87 3.63
N PHE A 35 -8.47 -6.12 2.54
CA PHE A 35 -7.91 -6.51 1.25
C PHE A 35 -6.38 -6.41 1.22
N HIS A 36 -5.78 -5.57 2.05
CA HIS A 36 -4.33 -5.43 2.18
C HIS A 36 -3.65 -6.75 2.57
N TYR A 37 -4.33 -7.58 3.38
CA TYR A 37 -3.83 -8.89 3.80
C TYR A 37 -4.57 -10.08 3.19
N LEU A 38 -5.82 -9.92 2.78
CA LEU A 38 -6.56 -10.96 2.06
C LEU A 38 -5.88 -11.30 0.72
N GLY A 39 -5.45 -10.29 -0.03
CA GLY A 39 -4.74 -10.51 -1.28
C GLY A 39 -3.44 -11.30 -1.10
N PRO A 40 -2.50 -10.89 -0.22
CA PRO A 40 -1.32 -11.67 0.10
C PRO A 40 -1.60 -13.08 0.62
N SER A 41 -2.62 -13.28 1.45
CA SER A 41 -2.95 -14.63 1.92
C SER A 41 -3.43 -15.54 0.79
N LEU A 42 -4.24 -15.01 -0.15
CA LEU A 42 -4.61 -15.72 -1.38
C LEU A 42 -3.40 -16.02 -2.27
N ALA A 43 -2.39 -15.13 -2.27
CA ALA A 43 -1.13 -15.36 -2.98
C ALA A 43 -0.34 -16.52 -2.37
N VAL A 44 -0.25 -16.60 -1.03
CA VAL A 44 0.41 -17.71 -0.32
C VAL A 44 -0.21 -19.06 -0.72
N LEU A 45 -1.53 -19.12 -0.82
CA LEU A 45 -2.21 -20.36 -1.29
C LEU A 45 -1.88 -20.70 -2.75
N LEU A 46 -1.57 -19.71 -3.57
CA LEU A 46 -1.19 -19.92 -4.98
C LEU A 46 0.27 -20.37 -5.12
N PHE A 47 1.16 -20.16 -4.13
CA PHE A 47 2.56 -20.57 -4.17
C PHE A 47 2.75 -22.07 -4.40
N ALA A 48 1.80 -22.91 -3.99
CA ALA A 48 1.82 -24.36 -4.24
C ALA A 48 1.75 -24.74 -5.74
N HIS A 49 1.28 -23.83 -6.59
CA HIS A 49 1.04 -24.08 -8.02
C HIS A 49 1.89 -23.20 -8.92
N VAL A 50 2.25 -22.00 -8.43
CA VAL A 50 3.00 -20.99 -9.17
C VAL A 50 4.14 -20.51 -8.30
N GLY A 51 5.34 -20.47 -8.83
CA GLY A 51 6.51 -19.99 -8.07
C GLY A 51 6.28 -18.61 -7.45
N VAL A 52 6.81 -18.38 -6.25
CA VAL A 52 6.60 -17.16 -5.45
C VAL A 52 6.83 -15.88 -6.25
N LEU A 53 7.94 -15.81 -7.00
CA LEU A 53 8.24 -14.66 -7.85
C LEU A 53 7.29 -14.53 -9.05
N GLY A 54 6.73 -15.65 -9.52
CA GLY A 54 5.68 -15.66 -10.54
C GLY A 54 4.38 -15.03 -10.02
N VAL A 55 3.99 -15.37 -8.79
CA VAL A 55 2.82 -14.76 -8.13
C VAL A 55 3.06 -13.27 -7.86
N ALA A 56 4.27 -12.89 -7.41
CA ALA A 56 4.64 -11.48 -7.24
C ALA A 56 4.52 -10.71 -8.56
N TRP A 57 5.02 -11.28 -9.65
CA TRP A 57 4.91 -10.69 -10.98
C TRP A 57 3.45 -10.58 -11.44
N LEU A 58 2.64 -11.63 -11.30
CA LEU A 58 1.22 -11.62 -11.65
C LEU A 58 0.46 -10.54 -10.89
N ARG A 59 0.73 -10.37 -9.59
CA ARG A 59 0.17 -9.29 -8.77
C ARG A 59 0.47 -7.92 -9.37
N ILE A 60 1.74 -7.65 -9.67
CA ILE A 60 2.19 -6.35 -10.19
C ILE A 60 1.67 -6.14 -11.61
N ALA A 61 1.78 -7.15 -12.47
CA ALA A 61 1.36 -7.07 -13.87
C ALA A 61 -0.15 -6.85 -14.00
N SER A 62 -0.97 -7.58 -13.24
CA SER A 62 -2.43 -7.40 -13.27
C SER A 62 -2.84 -6.03 -12.74
N ALA A 63 -2.23 -5.53 -11.68
CA ALA A 63 -2.47 -4.17 -11.20
C ALA A 63 -2.04 -3.12 -12.24
N ALA A 64 -0.88 -3.30 -12.89
CA ALA A 64 -0.40 -2.44 -13.96
C ALA A 64 -1.38 -2.39 -15.14
N VAL A 65 -1.93 -3.53 -15.56
CA VAL A 65 -2.95 -3.61 -16.62
C VAL A 65 -4.21 -2.87 -16.21
N VAL A 66 -4.73 -3.10 -15.00
CA VAL A 66 -5.94 -2.43 -14.52
C VAL A 66 -5.75 -0.92 -14.48
N PHE A 67 -4.65 -0.42 -13.89
CA PHE A 67 -4.37 1.02 -13.86
C PHE A 67 -4.07 1.59 -15.24
N GLY A 68 -3.39 0.81 -16.11
CA GLY A 68 -3.13 1.18 -17.49
C GLY A 68 -4.41 1.42 -18.26
N CYS A 69 -5.35 0.48 -18.22
CA CYS A 69 -6.63 0.58 -18.91
C CYS A 69 -7.53 1.68 -18.32
N TRP A 70 -7.48 1.87 -17.00
CA TRP A 70 -8.37 2.81 -16.31
C TRP A 70 -7.88 4.26 -16.37
N ARG A 71 -6.57 4.51 -16.17
CA ARG A 71 -6.02 5.85 -15.92
C ARG A 71 -5.07 6.38 -16.97
N SER A 72 -4.67 5.54 -17.95
CA SER A 72 -3.75 5.94 -19.02
C SER A 72 -2.45 6.62 -18.50
N PRO A 73 -1.68 5.96 -17.62
CA PRO A 73 -0.56 6.56 -16.87
C PRO A 73 0.58 7.07 -17.77
N TRP A 74 0.64 6.66 -19.06
CA TRP A 74 1.57 7.21 -20.06
C TRP A 74 1.36 8.70 -20.30
N ARG A 75 0.16 9.25 -20.06
CA ARG A 75 -0.09 10.70 -20.13
C ARG A 75 0.67 11.46 -19.04
N LEU A 76 0.81 10.87 -17.85
CA LEU A 76 1.63 11.43 -16.78
C LEU A 76 3.09 11.47 -17.21
N TRP A 77 3.62 10.37 -17.80
CA TRP A 77 4.99 10.29 -18.25
C TRP A 77 5.41 11.42 -19.20
N GLN A 78 4.50 11.82 -20.09
CA GLN A 78 4.74 12.91 -21.05
C GLN A 78 4.88 14.28 -20.40
N ARG A 79 4.37 14.45 -19.18
CA ARG A 79 4.34 15.74 -18.43
C ARG A 79 5.47 15.88 -17.44
N LEU A 80 6.16 14.80 -17.12
CA LEU A 80 7.26 14.80 -16.16
C LEU A 80 8.55 15.25 -16.84
N ASP A 81 9.35 16.03 -16.11
CA ASP A 81 10.73 16.33 -16.49
C ASP A 81 11.65 15.11 -16.30
N ILE A 82 12.92 15.23 -16.73
CA ILE A 82 13.89 14.13 -16.66
C ILE A 82 14.17 13.71 -15.21
N SER A 83 14.22 14.67 -14.28
CA SER A 83 14.44 14.39 -12.85
C SER A 83 13.27 13.60 -12.27
N GLN A 84 12.05 14.07 -12.50
CA GLN A 84 10.82 13.43 -12.05
C GLN A 84 10.66 12.03 -12.65
N ARG A 85 11.01 11.83 -13.93
CA ARG A 85 11.00 10.50 -14.58
C ARG A 85 11.98 9.54 -13.92
N ARG A 86 13.20 10.01 -13.56
CA ARG A 86 14.20 9.19 -12.86
C ARG A 86 13.68 8.74 -11.49
N VAL A 87 13.06 9.65 -10.73
CA VAL A 87 12.47 9.32 -9.43
C VAL A 87 11.31 8.34 -9.59
N LEU A 88 10.45 8.52 -10.60
CA LEU A 88 9.34 7.61 -10.90
C LEU A 88 9.84 6.22 -11.32
N VAL A 89 10.90 6.14 -12.11
CA VAL A 89 11.56 4.85 -12.45
C VAL A 89 12.12 4.20 -11.20
N GLY A 90 12.84 4.95 -10.37
CA GLY A 90 13.35 4.47 -9.09
C GLY A 90 12.22 3.92 -8.20
N LEU A 91 11.10 4.66 -8.10
CA LEU A 91 9.91 4.23 -7.36
C LEU A 91 9.34 2.91 -7.90
N GLY A 92 9.23 2.76 -9.23
CA GLY A 92 8.75 1.52 -9.84
C GLY A 92 9.67 0.33 -9.59
N VAL A 93 11.00 0.53 -9.69
CA VAL A 93 12.00 -0.53 -9.40
C VAL A 93 11.95 -0.93 -7.92
N VAL A 94 11.90 0.05 -7.02
CA VAL A 94 11.74 -0.19 -5.58
C VAL A 94 10.46 -0.96 -5.30
N LEU A 95 9.36 -0.60 -5.94
CA LEU A 95 8.06 -1.27 -5.79
C LEU A 95 8.11 -2.73 -6.28
N ALA A 96 8.79 -3.00 -7.39
CA ALA A 96 9.01 -4.37 -7.89
C ALA A 96 9.81 -5.22 -6.90
N ALA A 97 10.95 -4.70 -6.43
CA ALA A 97 11.81 -5.38 -5.47
C ALA A 97 11.10 -5.60 -4.13
N MET A 98 10.42 -4.57 -3.62
CA MET A 98 9.63 -4.61 -2.38
C MET A 98 8.58 -5.71 -2.42
N ASN A 99 7.73 -5.75 -3.46
CA ASN A 99 6.70 -6.78 -3.59
C ASN A 99 7.29 -8.19 -3.73
N SER A 100 8.43 -8.33 -4.43
CA SER A 100 9.12 -9.61 -4.56
C SER A 100 9.67 -10.11 -3.23
N LEU A 101 10.35 -9.25 -2.46
CA LEU A 101 10.87 -9.59 -1.14
C LEU A 101 9.75 -9.85 -0.13
N PHE A 102 8.65 -9.10 -0.20
CA PHE A 102 7.47 -9.32 0.63
C PHE A 102 6.94 -10.76 0.45
N TYR A 103 6.76 -11.22 -0.79
CA TYR A 103 6.25 -12.56 -1.04
C TYR A 103 7.26 -13.65 -0.71
N LEU A 104 8.56 -13.42 -0.94
CA LEU A 104 9.61 -14.35 -0.49
C LEU A 104 9.66 -14.46 1.04
N ALA A 105 9.32 -13.39 1.76
CA ALA A 105 9.17 -13.43 3.21
C ALA A 105 7.91 -14.20 3.62
N CYS A 106 6.75 -13.94 2.98
CA CYS A 106 5.49 -14.63 3.27
C CYS A 106 5.50 -16.14 2.95
N ASP A 107 6.38 -16.56 2.04
CA ASP A 107 6.63 -17.98 1.76
C ASP A 107 7.30 -18.72 2.94
N ARG A 108 8.00 -17.98 3.81
CA ARG A 108 8.82 -18.53 4.89
C ARG A 108 8.36 -18.16 6.29
N LEU A 109 7.70 -17.02 6.43
CA LEU A 109 7.28 -16.46 7.72
C LEU A 109 5.77 -16.26 7.75
N PRO A 110 5.15 -16.32 8.93
CA PRO A 110 3.75 -15.95 9.10
C PRO A 110 3.47 -14.52 8.63
N LEU A 111 2.31 -14.34 8.01
CA LEU A 111 1.88 -13.04 7.49
C LEU A 111 1.91 -11.93 8.54
N SER A 112 1.54 -12.26 9.79
CA SER A 112 1.59 -11.35 10.94
C SER A 112 3.01 -10.86 11.24
N THR A 113 4.01 -11.74 11.17
CA THR A 113 5.42 -11.41 11.40
C THR A 113 5.95 -10.50 10.30
N VAL A 114 5.67 -10.83 9.03
CA VAL A 114 6.08 -9.99 7.89
C VAL A 114 5.44 -8.60 7.97
N GLY A 115 4.13 -8.53 8.27
CA GLY A 115 3.43 -7.27 8.46
C GLY A 115 3.97 -6.44 9.63
N ALA A 116 4.28 -7.06 10.76
CA ALA A 116 4.87 -6.35 11.91
C ALA A 116 6.25 -5.74 11.58
N ILE A 117 7.12 -6.49 10.88
CA ILE A 117 8.44 -6.00 10.44
C ILE A 117 8.29 -4.86 9.42
N GLU A 118 7.34 -4.96 8.50
CA GLU A 118 7.08 -3.90 7.52
C GLU A 118 6.69 -2.58 8.19
N PHE A 119 5.81 -2.64 9.21
CA PHE A 119 5.38 -1.44 9.95
C PHE A 119 6.46 -0.86 10.86
N LEU A 120 7.47 -1.64 11.26
CA LEU A 120 8.64 -1.09 11.97
C LEU A 120 9.30 0.03 11.17
N GLY A 121 9.37 -0.11 9.84
CA GLY A 121 9.94 0.91 8.94
C GLY A 121 9.19 2.24 9.00
N THR A 122 7.86 2.22 9.07
CA THR A 122 7.05 3.45 9.17
C THR A 122 7.30 4.18 10.48
N VAL A 123 7.38 3.45 11.59
CA VAL A 123 7.67 4.03 12.92
C VAL A 123 9.10 4.57 12.97
N ALA A 124 10.07 3.86 12.39
CA ALA A 124 11.46 4.32 12.30
C ALA A 124 11.56 5.62 11.47
N LEU A 125 10.94 5.67 10.30
CA LEU A 125 10.93 6.85 9.43
C LEU A 125 10.30 8.06 10.13
N ALA A 126 9.24 7.84 10.85
CA ALA A 126 8.54 8.84 11.63
C ALA A 126 9.40 9.42 12.76
N THR A 127 10.12 8.56 13.47
CA THR A 127 11.02 8.98 14.55
C THR A 127 12.19 9.82 14.02
N LEU A 128 12.66 9.51 12.80
CA LEU A 128 13.68 10.31 12.12
C LEU A 128 13.16 11.71 11.76
N GLY A 129 11.86 11.81 11.39
CA GLY A 129 11.21 13.07 11.03
C GLY A 129 10.86 13.97 12.22
N ALA A 130 10.48 13.40 13.36
CA ALA A 130 10.08 14.13 14.57
C ALA A 130 10.68 13.49 15.82
N ARG A 131 11.80 14.01 16.30
CA ARG A 131 12.54 13.54 17.48
C ARG A 131 11.84 13.95 18.77
N THR A 132 10.76 13.27 19.12
CA THR A 132 10.03 13.48 20.37
C THR A 132 10.17 12.25 21.27
N HIS A 133 10.06 12.43 22.60
CA HIS A 133 10.07 11.31 23.56
C HIS A 133 8.97 10.29 23.24
N ARG A 134 7.82 10.76 22.75
CA ARG A 134 6.70 9.93 22.33
C ARG A 134 7.06 9.03 21.13
N ASN A 135 7.72 9.58 20.12
CA ASN A 135 8.16 8.81 18.96
C ASN A 135 9.31 7.87 19.29
N ALA A 136 10.20 8.24 20.23
CA ALA A 136 11.23 7.33 20.74
C ALA A 136 10.61 6.13 21.47
N LEU A 137 9.58 6.35 22.29
CA LEU A 137 8.82 5.28 22.93
C LEU A 137 8.09 4.42 21.91
N ALA A 138 7.45 5.04 20.90
CA ALA A 138 6.81 4.34 19.81
C ALA A 138 7.77 3.40 19.08
N LEU A 139 8.97 3.88 18.76
CA LEU A 139 10.02 3.07 18.14
C LEU A 139 10.49 1.95 19.06
N ALA A 140 10.72 2.23 20.35
CA ALA A 140 11.13 1.22 21.32
C ALA A 140 10.10 0.08 21.44
N LEU A 141 8.81 0.42 21.48
CA LEU A 141 7.71 -0.57 21.49
C LEU A 141 7.67 -1.38 20.20
N ALA A 142 7.79 -0.75 19.03
CA ALA A 142 7.77 -1.44 17.75
C ALA A 142 8.99 -2.38 17.60
N VAL A 143 10.20 -1.91 17.96
CA VAL A 143 11.43 -2.72 17.95
C VAL A 143 11.31 -3.89 18.94
N GLY A 144 10.84 -3.63 20.16
CA GLY A 144 10.60 -4.66 21.17
C GLY A 144 9.60 -5.71 20.71
N GLY A 145 8.51 -5.28 20.05
CA GLY A 145 7.52 -6.18 19.48
C GLY A 145 8.09 -7.07 18.37
N VAL A 146 8.84 -6.48 17.43
CA VAL A 146 9.53 -7.24 16.39
C VAL A 146 10.56 -8.19 16.99
N PHE A 147 11.31 -7.77 18.02
CA PHE A 147 12.26 -8.64 18.72
C PHE A 147 11.57 -9.86 19.32
N VAL A 148 10.43 -9.68 20.02
CA VAL A 148 9.63 -10.79 20.58
C VAL A 148 9.13 -11.75 19.47
N LEU A 149 8.73 -11.22 18.31
CA LEU A 149 8.31 -12.04 17.16
C LEU A 149 9.47 -12.81 16.53
N THR A 150 10.66 -12.23 16.55
CA THR A 150 11.85 -12.75 15.84
C THR A 150 12.61 -13.80 16.66
N ASP A 151 12.68 -13.65 17.99
CA ASP A 151 13.56 -14.39 18.90
C ASP A 151 13.38 -15.92 18.85
N LEU A 152 12.18 -16.39 18.48
CA LEU A 152 11.86 -17.83 18.43
C LEU A 152 12.06 -18.49 17.05
N ARG A 153 12.23 -17.71 15.99
CA ARG A 153 12.15 -18.20 14.61
C ARG A 153 13.43 -18.01 13.80
N ILE A 154 14.38 -17.21 14.29
CA ILE A 154 15.66 -16.97 13.59
C ILE A 154 16.41 -18.28 13.34
N THR A 155 16.34 -19.24 14.26
CA THR A 155 17.01 -20.53 14.15
C THR A 155 16.43 -21.44 13.07
N GLY A 156 15.16 -21.22 12.67
CA GLY A 156 14.47 -22.03 11.66
C GLY A 156 14.48 -21.46 10.23
N GLU A 157 14.32 -20.12 10.11
CA GLU A 157 14.07 -19.47 8.81
C GLU A 157 14.81 -18.11 8.67
N PRO A 158 16.16 -18.08 8.79
CA PRO A 158 16.91 -16.82 8.77
C PRO A 158 16.73 -16.04 7.46
N LEU A 159 16.59 -16.75 6.34
CA LEU A 159 16.41 -16.15 5.02
C LEU A 159 15.05 -15.42 4.91
N GLY A 160 14.00 -15.94 5.56
CA GLY A 160 12.70 -15.26 5.63
C GLY A 160 12.81 -13.89 6.30
N PHE A 161 13.60 -13.79 7.38
CA PHE A 161 13.85 -12.50 8.05
C PHE A 161 14.68 -11.55 7.20
N VAL A 162 15.69 -12.05 6.47
CA VAL A 162 16.46 -11.23 5.52
C VAL A 162 15.51 -10.60 4.49
N PHE A 163 14.58 -11.37 3.94
CA PHE A 163 13.59 -10.87 3.01
C PHE A 163 12.62 -9.87 3.66
N ALA A 164 12.14 -10.15 4.87
CA ALA A 164 11.22 -9.26 5.58
C ALA A 164 11.87 -7.92 5.93
N PHE A 165 13.10 -7.90 6.46
CA PHE A 165 13.83 -6.66 6.73
C PHE A 165 14.24 -5.94 5.45
N GLY A 166 14.61 -6.67 4.40
CA GLY A 166 14.86 -6.11 3.07
C GLY A 166 13.60 -5.41 2.53
N ASN A 167 12.44 -6.05 2.63
CA ASN A 167 11.15 -5.44 2.32
C ASN A 167 10.90 -4.16 3.14
N CYS A 168 11.15 -4.19 4.45
CA CYS A 168 10.98 -3.04 5.34
C CYS A 168 11.83 -1.84 4.88
N VAL A 169 13.09 -2.05 4.52
CA VAL A 169 13.98 -0.99 3.99
C VAL A 169 13.46 -0.45 2.66
N LEU A 170 13.05 -1.33 1.75
CA LEU A 170 12.47 -0.90 0.47
C LEU A 170 11.13 -0.19 0.64
N PHE A 171 10.33 -0.58 1.63
CA PHE A 171 9.10 0.11 1.97
C PHE A 171 9.36 1.54 2.46
N MET A 172 10.36 1.75 3.32
CA MET A 172 10.79 3.10 3.72
C MET A 172 11.22 3.92 2.51
N LEU A 173 12.01 3.33 1.61
CA LEU A 173 12.45 4.01 0.39
C LEU A 173 11.27 4.33 -0.54
N TYR A 174 10.30 3.43 -0.67
CA TYR A 174 9.05 3.65 -1.38
C TYR A 174 8.28 4.87 -0.83
N VAL A 175 8.15 4.97 0.50
CA VAL A 175 7.49 6.11 1.16
C VAL A 175 8.22 7.42 0.89
N ILE A 176 9.57 7.42 0.98
CA ILE A 176 10.40 8.60 0.74
C ILE A 176 10.27 9.07 -0.72
N LEU A 177 10.44 8.15 -1.68
CA LEU A 177 10.35 8.47 -3.11
C LEU A 177 8.93 8.89 -3.50
N GLY A 178 7.91 8.21 -2.98
CA GLY A 178 6.51 8.54 -3.22
C GLY A 178 6.16 9.93 -2.69
N HIS A 179 6.61 10.27 -1.48
CA HIS A 179 6.44 11.61 -0.92
C HIS A 179 7.16 12.68 -1.75
N HIS A 180 8.38 12.41 -2.19
CA HIS A 180 9.15 13.33 -3.03
C HIS A 180 8.42 13.64 -4.34
N ILE A 181 7.88 12.63 -5.05
CA ILE A 181 7.10 12.85 -6.27
C ILE A 181 5.81 13.63 -5.97
N ALA A 182 5.10 13.27 -4.90
CA ALA A 182 3.83 13.90 -4.54
C ALA A 182 3.96 15.38 -4.15
N THR A 183 5.13 15.78 -3.65
CA THR A 183 5.41 17.18 -3.23
C THR A 183 6.10 18.01 -4.30
N THR A 184 6.65 17.39 -5.34
CA THR A 184 7.29 18.12 -6.44
C THR A 184 6.21 18.65 -7.39
N PRO A 185 6.19 19.97 -7.68
CA PRO A 185 5.21 20.56 -8.59
C PRO A 185 5.34 19.96 -10.00
N ILE A 186 4.25 19.40 -10.49
CA ILE A 186 4.12 19.03 -11.92
C ILE A 186 3.60 20.27 -12.66
N ALA A 187 4.12 20.54 -13.85
CA ALA A 187 3.71 21.68 -14.66
C ALA A 187 2.18 21.78 -14.76
N PRO A 188 1.57 22.94 -14.41
CA PRO A 188 0.13 23.06 -14.32
C PRO A 188 -0.52 22.84 -15.68
N ILE A 189 -1.60 22.06 -15.70
CA ILE A 189 -2.55 22.09 -16.83
C ILE A 189 -3.35 23.38 -16.62
N GLN A 190 -3.44 24.23 -17.62
CA GLN A 190 -4.14 25.52 -17.55
C GLN A 190 -5.61 25.40 -17.13
N ASP A 191 -6.24 24.22 -17.19
CA ASP A 191 -7.65 23.99 -16.91
C ASP A 191 -7.96 22.87 -15.92
N ALA A 192 -6.98 22.36 -15.15
CA ALA A 192 -7.26 21.32 -14.16
C ALA A 192 -7.56 21.92 -12.77
N PRO A 193 -8.63 21.45 -12.09
CA PRO A 193 -8.92 21.90 -10.73
C PRO A 193 -7.75 21.59 -9.79
N ARG A 194 -7.35 22.56 -8.99
CA ARG A 194 -6.32 22.44 -7.98
C ARG A 194 -6.64 21.28 -7.03
N ARG A 195 -5.77 20.26 -7.00
CA ARG A 195 -5.87 19.03 -6.20
C ARG A 195 -6.95 18.06 -6.67
N ASP A 196 -6.70 17.44 -7.81
CA ASP A 196 -7.40 16.20 -8.16
C ASP A 196 -6.82 15.07 -7.27
N PRO A 197 -7.63 14.44 -6.36
CA PRO A 197 -7.20 13.26 -5.61
C PRO A 197 -6.81 12.08 -6.52
N MET A 198 -7.10 12.20 -7.81
CA MET A 198 -6.73 11.24 -8.85
C MET A 198 -5.25 11.34 -9.26
N SER A 199 -4.52 12.39 -8.94
CA SER A 199 -3.10 12.51 -9.29
C SER A 199 -2.22 11.46 -8.57
N GLY A 200 -2.54 11.08 -7.34
CA GLY A 200 -1.86 10.01 -6.60
C GLY A 200 -2.07 8.63 -7.24
N ILE A 201 -3.27 8.37 -7.76
CA ILE A 201 -3.60 7.13 -8.48
C ILE A 201 -2.85 7.06 -9.81
N ASP A 202 -2.69 8.17 -10.53
CA ASP A 202 -1.94 8.21 -11.79
C ASP A 202 -0.44 7.93 -11.57
N GLN A 203 0.15 8.49 -10.51
CA GLN A 203 1.53 8.22 -10.11
C GLN A 203 1.72 6.75 -9.75
N LEU A 204 0.81 6.19 -8.98
CA LEU A 204 0.81 4.78 -8.61
C LEU A 204 0.68 3.88 -9.85
N GLY A 205 -0.25 4.20 -10.76
CA GLY A 205 -0.43 3.48 -12.01
C GLY A 205 0.83 3.48 -12.88
N ALA A 206 1.50 4.63 -13.00
CA ALA A 206 2.77 4.74 -13.71
C ALA A 206 3.89 3.94 -13.03
N SER A 207 3.97 3.98 -11.69
CA SER A 207 4.93 3.19 -10.92
C SER A 207 4.68 1.68 -11.08
N MET A 208 3.40 1.26 -11.09
CA MET A 208 3.03 -0.15 -11.30
C MET A 208 3.42 -0.66 -12.70
N LEU A 209 3.28 0.16 -13.75
CA LEU A 209 3.74 -0.20 -15.08
C LEU A 209 5.26 -0.41 -15.12
N ILE A 210 6.02 0.51 -14.53
CA ILE A 210 7.47 0.40 -14.44
C ILE A 210 7.86 -0.81 -13.60
N ALA A 211 7.17 -1.05 -12.48
CA ALA A 211 7.38 -2.21 -11.62
C ALA A 211 7.11 -3.52 -12.37
N ALA A 212 6.04 -3.59 -13.16
CA ALA A 212 5.73 -4.76 -13.99
C ALA A 212 6.86 -5.05 -14.99
N LEU A 213 7.37 -4.01 -15.68
CA LEU A 213 8.49 -4.14 -16.59
C LEU A 213 9.77 -4.59 -15.86
N ALA A 214 10.08 -3.99 -14.71
CA ALA A 214 11.25 -4.34 -13.92
C ALA A 214 11.19 -5.76 -13.33
N ALA A 215 10.02 -6.24 -12.93
CA ALA A 215 9.82 -7.58 -12.39
C ALA A 215 9.76 -8.66 -13.48
N THR A 216 9.48 -8.32 -14.74
CA THR A 216 9.28 -9.29 -15.85
C THR A 216 10.48 -10.22 -16.06
N PRO A 217 11.75 -9.77 -16.10
CA PRO A 217 12.88 -10.66 -16.35
C PRO A 217 13.01 -11.79 -15.32
N ILE A 218 12.59 -11.55 -14.08
CA ILE A 218 12.71 -12.49 -12.96
C ILE A 218 11.44 -13.30 -12.77
N GLY A 219 10.26 -12.64 -12.87
CA GLY A 219 9.00 -13.23 -12.50
C GLY A 219 8.28 -14.00 -13.60
N VAL A 220 8.44 -13.61 -14.87
CA VAL A 220 7.68 -14.21 -15.97
C VAL A 220 7.95 -15.69 -16.14
N ALA A 221 9.22 -16.12 -15.99
CA ALA A 221 9.57 -17.53 -16.10
C ALA A 221 8.90 -18.38 -14.99
N ALA A 222 8.84 -17.85 -13.76
CA ALA A 222 8.17 -18.50 -12.65
C ALA A 222 6.62 -18.43 -12.76
N ALA A 223 6.07 -17.52 -13.60
CA ALA A 223 4.65 -17.38 -13.85
C ALA A 223 4.11 -18.28 -14.98
N VAL A 224 4.99 -18.95 -15.75
CA VAL A 224 4.60 -19.83 -16.88
C VAL A 224 3.50 -20.83 -16.50
N PRO A 225 3.54 -21.52 -15.34
CA PRO A 225 2.44 -22.42 -14.95
C PRO A 225 1.08 -21.72 -14.89
N ALA A 226 1.03 -20.49 -14.41
CA ALA A 226 -0.22 -19.71 -14.39
C ALA A 226 -0.66 -19.30 -15.78
N LEU A 227 0.26 -18.93 -16.67
CA LEU A 227 -0.08 -18.52 -18.04
C LEU A 227 -0.65 -19.66 -18.87
N THR A 228 -0.33 -20.93 -18.55
CA THR A 228 -0.83 -22.13 -19.22
C THR A 228 -2.13 -22.68 -18.60
N HIS A 229 -2.49 -22.25 -17.38
CA HIS A 229 -3.69 -22.70 -16.68
C HIS A 229 -4.64 -21.52 -16.40
N PRO A 230 -5.77 -21.40 -17.10
CA PRO A 230 -6.68 -20.26 -16.97
C PRO A 230 -7.15 -20.00 -15.54
N TRP A 231 -7.32 -21.05 -14.73
CA TRP A 231 -7.74 -20.91 -13.34
C TRP A 231 -6.67 -20.27 -12.46
N TRP A 232 -5.40 -20.67 -12.60
CA TRP A 232 -4.31 -20.06 -11.85
C TRP A 232 -4.01 -18.63 -12.30
N LEU A 233 -4.18 -18.38 -13.61
CA LEU A 233 -4.10 -17.03 -14.14
C LEU A 233 -5.20 -16.12 -13.55
N ALA A 234 -6.45 -16.59 -13.56
CA ALA A 234 -7.57 -15.85 -12.96
C ALA A 234 -7.34 -15.59 -11.46
N TRP A 235 -6.81 -16.60 -10.74
CA TRP A 235 -6.45 -16.44 -9.34
C TRP A 235 -5.34 -15.41 -9.15
N GLY A 236 -4.26 -15.46 -9.94
CA GLY A 236 -3.16 -14.48 -9.89
C GLY A 236 -3.62 -13.05 -10.20
N VAL A 237 -4.53 -12.88 -11.18
CA VAL A 237 -5.18 -11.58 -11.46
C VAL A 237 -6.02 -11.14 -10.26
N GLY A 238 -6.80 -12.03 -9.67
CA GLY A 238 -7.57 -11.77 -8.45
C GLY A 238 -6.67 -11.31 -7.30
N VAL A 239 -5.53 -11.97 -7.09
CA VAL A 239 -4.52 -11.54 -6.12
C VAL A 239 -4.05 -10.11 -6.39
N GLY A 240 -3.75 -9.75 -7.63
CA GLY A 240 -3.31 -8.40 -7.97
C GLY A 240 -4.38 -7.34 -7.74
N VAL A 241 -5.64 -7.63 -8.08
CA VAL A 241 -6.76 -6.73 -7.80
C VAL A 241 -6.97 -6.58 -6.30
N CYS A 242 -7.02 -7.67 -5.55
CA CYS A 242 -7.22 -7.67 -4.10
C CYS A 242 -6.06 -7.03 -3.34
N SER A 243 -4.81 -7.30 -3.74
CA SER A 243 -3.62 -6.82 -3.01
C SER A 243 -3.20 -5.41 -3.37
N SER A 244 -3.54 -4.93 -4.55
CA SER A 244 -2.99 -3.66 -5.06
C SER A 244 -4.07 -2.70 -5.51
N VAL A 245 -5.02 -3.11 -6.35
CA VAL A 245 -5.99 -2.16 -6.90
C VAL A 245 -6.97 -1.68 -5.82
N ILE A 246 -7.61 -2.62 -5.12
CA ILE A 246 -8.62 -2.28 -4.10
C ILE A 246 -7.98 -1.51 -2.94
N PRO A 247 -6.92 -1.98 -2.27
CA PRO A 247 -6.33 -1.25 -1.14
C PRO A 247 -5.89 0.16 -1.53
N TYR A 248 -5.14 0.29 -2.60
CA TYR A 248 -4.60 1.61 -2.97
C TYR A 248 -5.68 2.63 -3.34
N VAL A 249 -6.75 2.20 -4.03
CA VAL A 249 -7.87 3.10 -4.36
C VAL A 249 -8.64 3.48 -3.11
N THR A 250 -8.93 2.51 -2.24
CA THR A 250 -9.66 2.77 -0.99
C THR A 250 -8.85 3.59 0.01
N ASP A 251 -7.52 3.40 0.08
CA ASP A 251 -6.62 4.23 0.89
C ASP A 251 -6.61 5.68 0.40
N GLN A 252 -6.53 5.91 -0.91
CA GLN A 252 -6.60 7.26 -1.46
C GLN A 252 -7.95 7.93 -1.14
N LEU A 253 -9.06 7.19 -1.20
CA LEU A 253 -10.38 7.70 -0.82
C LEU A 253 -10.50 7.97 0.67
N ALA A 254 -9.89 7.13 1.53
CA ALA A 254 -9.84 7.33 2.96
C ALA A 254 -8.99 8.56 3.32
N MET A 255 -7.77 8.66 2.78
CA MET A 255 -6.85 9.80 3.02
C MET A 255 -7.44 11.14 2.56
N ALA A 256 -8.23 11.15 1.49
CA ALA A 256 -8.90 12.37 1.02
C ALA A 256 -9.98 12.88 1.98
N ARG A 257 -10.49 12.05 2.89
CA ARG A 257 -11.66 12.35 3.73
C ARG A 257 -11.40 12.26 5.23
N LEU A 258 -10.36 11.55 5.66
CA LEU A 258 -10.00 11.40 7.07
C LEU A 258 -8.94 12.41 7.48
N PRO A 259 -9.01 12.94 8.72
CA PRO A 259 -7.89 13.64 9.33
C PRO A 259 -6.65 12.73 9.37
N ARG A 260 -5.46 13.30 9.15
CA ARG A 260 -4.19 12.55 9.12
C ARG A 260 -3.99 11.69 10.36
N ALA A 261 -4.29 12.24 11.54
CA ALA A 261 -4.16 11.53 12.82
C ALA A 261 -5.08 10.29 12.89
N THR A 262 -6.31 10.39 12.39
CA THR A 262 -7.26 9.27 12.36
C THR A 262 -6.80 8.20 11.38
N PHE A 263 -6.30 8.57 10.20
CA PHE A 263 -5.77 7.61 9.24
C PHE A 263 -4.54 6.88 9.77
N ALA A 264 -3.61 7.62 10.41
CA ALA A 264 -2.43 7.03 11.04
C ALA A 264 -2.79 6.04 12.17
N LEU A 265 -3.78 6.39 13.01
CA LEU A 265 -4.27 5.48 14.05
C LEU A 265 -4.87 4.20 13.45
N MET A 266 -5.57 4.32 12.32
CA MET A 266 -6.14 3.17 11.62
C MET A 266 -5.06 2.28 11.02
N LEU A 267 -3.99 2.86 10.46
CA LEU A 267 -2.83 2.09 9.97
C LEU A 267 -2.19 1.24 11.08
N ALA A 268 -2.28 1.67 12.36
CA ALA A 268 -1.82 0.88 13.50
C ALA A 268 -2.55 -0.47 13.63
N LEU A 269 -3.75 -0.61 13.09
CA LEU A 269 -4.51 -1.86 13.14
C LEU A 269 -4.09 -2.87 12.07
N LEU A 270 -3.30 -2.48 11.08
CA LEU A 270 -2.90 -3.36 9.98
C LEU A 270 -2.13 -4.61 10.43
N PRO A 271 -1.17 -4.57 11.37
CA PRO A 271 -0.54 -5.80 11.88
C PRO A 271 -1.53 -6.76 12.56
N ALA A 272 -2.53 -6.22 13.26
CA ALA A 272 -3.60 -7.03 13.84
C ALA A 272 -4.47 -7.68 12.76
N MET A 273 -4.77 -6.95 11.67
CA MET A 273 -5.50 -7.51 10.52
C MET A 273 -4.69 -8.61 9.81
N ALA A 274 -3.36 -8.47 9.71
CA ALA A 274 -2.48 -9.52 9.20
C ALA A 274 -2.63 -10.83 10.00
N THR A 275 -2.72 -10.71 11.33
CA THR A 275 -2.93 -11.85 12.22
C THR A 275 -4.30 -12.50 12.02
N VAL A 276 -5.36 -11.69 11.98
CA VAL A 276 -6.73 -12.20 11.78
C VAL A 276 -6.85 -12.90 10.42
N ILE A 277 -6.37 -12.30 9.36
CA ILE A 277 -6.44 -12.87 8.01
C ILE A 277 -5.52 -14.11 7.91
N GLY A 278 -4.31 -14.07 8.50
CA GLY A 278 -3.42 -15.22 8.58
C GLY A 278 -4.06 -16.41 9.30
N LEU A 279 -4.77 -16.16 10.40
CA LEU A 279 -5.52 -17.19 11.11
C LEU A 279 -6.68 -17.75 10.28
N VAL A 280 -7.52 -16.88 9.72
CA VAL A 280 -8.77 -17.28 9.05
C VAL A 280 -8.51 -17.94 7.70
N VAL A 281 -7.56 -17.42 6.91
CA VAL A 281 -7.32 -17.87 5.53
C VAL A 281 -6.21 -18.92 5.44
N LEU A 282 -5.14 -18.74 6.23
CA LEU A 282 -3.95 -19.60 6.17
C LEU A 282 -3.87 -20.61 7.32
N GLY A 283 -4.80 -20.56 8.30
CA GLY A 283 -4.76 -21.41 9.49
C GLY A 283 -3.55 -21.14 10.40
N GLN A 284 -2.92 -19.98 10.28
CA GLN A 284 -1.75 -19.59 11.09
C GLN A 284 -2.20 -19.21 12.49
N VAL A 285 -2.20 -20.18 13.43
CA VAL A 285 -2.58 -19.94 14.82
C VAL A 285 -1.45 -19.20 15.54
N PRO A 286 -1.68 -17.93 15.98
CA PRO A 286 -0.66 -17.18 16.70
C PRO A 286 -0.46 -17.74 18.12
N GLY A 287 0.78 -17.92 18.52
CA GLY A 287 1.12 -18.20 19.92
C GLY A 287 0.98 -16.96 20.79
N TRP A 288 1.05 -17.12 22.13
CA TRP A 288 0.93 -15.99 23.06
C TRP A 288 2.03 -14.93 22.87
N ARG A 289 3.24 -15.34 22.45
CA ARG A 289 4.35 -14.42 22.14
C ARG A 289 4.09 -13.66 20.85
N ASP A 290 3.50 -14.30 19.84
CA ASP A 290 3.10 -13.63 18.61
C ASP A 290 2.09 -12.53 18.92
N LEU A 291 1.09 -12.83 19.78
CA LEU A 291 0.10 -11.85 20.21
C LEU A 291 0.73 -10.68 20.99
N LEU A 292 1.68 -10.98 21.89
CA LEU A 292 2.41 -9.94 22.64
C LEU A 292 3.23 -9.06 21.70
N GLY A 293 4.00 -9.66 20.79
CA GLY A 293 4.82 -8.92 19.83
C GLY A 293 3.97 -8.03 18.91
N ILE A 294 2.85 -8.54 18.41
CA ILE A 294 1.90 -7.78 17.60
C ILE A 294 1.28 -6.62 18.41
N ALA A 295 0.87 -6.88 19.66
CA ALA A 295 0.32 -5.84 20.53
C ALA A 295 1.33 -4.71 20.76
N LEU A 296 2.61 -5.03 20.98
CA LEU A 296 3.67 -4.03 21.13
C LEU A 296 3.87 -3.20 19.86
N VAL A 297 3.87 -3.84 18.68
CA VAL A 297 3.97 -3.13 17.39
C VAL A 297 2.77 -2.23 17.18
N VAL A 298 1.55 -2.73 17.40
CA VAL A 298 0.31 -1.94 17.29
C VAL A 298 0.34 -0.73 18.21
N CYS A 299 0.74 -0.92 19.47
CA CYS A 299 0.90 0.18 20.42
C CYS A 299 1.96 1.18 19.96
N GLY A 300 3.10 0.71 19.43
CA GLY A 300 4.15 1.56 18.89
C GLY A 300 3.65 2.43 17.74
N VAL A 301 2.97 1.82 16.76
CA VAL A 301 2.38 2.57 15.63
C VAL A 301 1.29 3.54 16.10
N ALA A 302 0.42 3.13 17.05
CA ALA A 302 -0.64 3.99 17.59
C ALA A 302 -0.11 5.18 18.42
N LEU A 303 1.03 4.99 19.10
CA LEU A 303 1.69 6.08 19.82
C LEU A 303 2.39 7.07 18.91
N HIS A 304 2.76 6.66 17.71
CA HIS A 304 3.43 7.53 16.75
C HIS A 304 2.59 8.79 16.46
N HIS A 305 3.24 9.93 16.38
CA HIS A 305 2.62 11.22 16.06
C HIS A 305 3.48 11.96 15.04
N ASP A 306 2.89 12.26 13.89
CA ASP A 306 3.47 13.20 12.95
C ASP A 306 3.53 14.57 13.63
N GLY A 307 4.71 15.05 13.98
CA GLY A 307 4.92 16.39 14.53
C GLY A 307 4.57 17.44 13.47
N VAL A 308 3.30 17.76 13.36
CA VAL A 308 2.89 18.97 12.62
C VAL A 308 3.34 20.16 13.46
N PRO A 309 4.21 21.05 12.94
CA PRO A 309 4.52 22.29 13.67
C PRO A 309 3.20 23.07 13.83
N ALA A 310 2.84 23.36 15.07
CA ALA A 310 1.75 24.27 15.42
C ALA A 310 2.16 25.70 14.98
N ARG A 311 2.02 26.04 13.70
CA ARG A 311 2.43 27.32 13.13
C ARG A 311 1.37 28.10 12.38
N ASP A 312 0.09 27.69 12.39
CA ASP A 312 -0.95 28.44 11.64
C ASP A 312 -2.17 28.89 12.45
N GLU A 313 -2.22 28.71 13.77
CA GLU A 313 -3.34 29.27 14.57
C GLU A 313 -3.15 30.70 15.08
N GLN A 314 -1.95 31.31 14.94
CA GLN A 314 -1.68 32.68 15.44
C GLN A 314 -1.72 33.76 14.37
N ARG A 315 -2.16 33.52 13.15
CA ARG A 315 -2.40 34.54 12.14
C ARG A 315 -3.87 34.61 11.73
N ARG A 316 -4.76 34.85 12.66
CA ARG A 316 -6.03 35.51 12.37
C ARG A 316 -5.88 36.96 12.85
N PRO A 317 -5.80 37.94 11.96
CA PRO A 317 -5.96 39.35 12.36
C PRO A 317 -7.39 39.53 12.83
N GLY A 318 -7.54 40.12 14.03
CA GLY A 318 -8.80 40.63 14.57
C GLY A 318 -9.33 41.81 13.81
#